data_ce10f9b412c4628fa6c65f78c3ac61be
#
_entry.id   ce10f9b412c4628fa6c65f78c3ac61be
#
_cell.length_a   1.000
_cell.length_b   1.000
_cell.length_c   1.000
_cell.angle_alpha   90.00
_cell.angle_beta   90.00
_cell.angle_gamma   90.00
#
_symmetry.space_group_name_H-M   'P 1'
#
loop_
_entity.id
_entity.type
_entity.pdbx_description
1 polymer ?
#
loop_
_entity_poly.entity_id
_entity_poly.type
_entity_poly.pdbx_seq_one_letter_code
_entity_poly.pdbx_strand_id
1 'polypeptide(L)'
;MIGYKIASSEGKRVLVTLEIPSDANTNLDRKRLKDKMCAKYRCDKAFVLCIEDEEGKKYKSASTSIFSFKKIKYVVEKEIFEKDYDKDVNVVCGEGIHFFLSKEVALLYGLDKIENGEYKEWYSNGQLEILYNYKEGKLEGEYKSWFKNGNQWEHTFYKDSNLEGEYKSWFKNGKLHIDCHYKEGKLEGKYKQWDEKGNLIKDEVYVNGSIIN
;
A
#
# COMPACT_ATOMS: atom_id res chain seq x y z
N MET A 1 16.22 1.30 -17.04
CA MET A 1 15.60 1.76 -15.75
C MET A 1 15.61 0.64 -14.74
N ILE A 2 15.38 0.97 -13.47
CA ILE A 2 15.28 -0.06 -12.41
C ILE A 2 13.83 -0.43 -12.17
N GLY A 3 13.57 -1.72 -12.03
CA GLY A 3 12.29 -2.30 -11.63
C GLY A 3 12.46 -3.28 -10.47
N TYR A 4 11.40 -3.49 -9.71
CA TYR A 4 11.40 -4.34 -8.51
C TYR A 4 10.31 -5.40 -8.60
N LYS A 5 10.62 -6.62 -8.16
CA LYS A 5 9.71 -7.75 -8.22
C LYS A 5 9.83 -8.61 -6.97
N ILE A 6 8.71 -9.03 -6.42
CA ILE A 6 8.70 -10.04 -5.36
C ILE A 6 8.67 -11.44 -5.99
N ALA A 7 9.52 -12.30 -5.47
CA ALA A 7 9.68 -13.70 -5.87
C ALA A 7 9.91 -14.59 -4.64
N SER A 8 10.17 -15.86 -4.85
CA SER A 8 10.50 -16.81 -3.79
C SER A 8 11.85 -17.50 -4.06
N SER A 9 12.68 -17.60 -3.05
CA SER A 9 13.92 -18.38 -3.05
C SER A 9 14.02 -19.19 -1.77
N GLU A 10 14.24 -20.51 -1.89
CA GLU A 10 14.37 -21.41 -0.73
C GLU A 10 13.17 -21.32 0.25
N GLY A 11 11.96 -21.11 -0.28
CA GLY A 11 10.75 -20.92 0.52
C GLY A 11 10.59 -19.55 1.17
N LYS A 12 11.58 -18.66 1.06
CA LYS A 12 11.54 -17.29 1.56
C LYS A 12 11.05 -16.32 0.49
N ARG A 13 10.40 -15.26 0.94
CA ARG A 13 10.04 -14.10 0.12
C ARG A 13 11.28 -13.26 -0.12
N VAL A 14 11.55 -12.91 -1.37
CA VAL A 14 12.73 -12.14 -1.76
C VAL A 14 12.37 -11.03 -2.73
N LEU A 15 13.13 -9.93 -2.68
CA LEU A 15 13.07 -8.85 -3.64
C LEU A 15 14.08 -9.12 -4.75
N VAL A 16 13.61 -9.09 -5.99
CA VAL A 16 14.42 -9.12 -7.21
C VAL A 16 14.53 -7.71 -7.74
N THR A 17 15.75 -7.19 -7.85
CA THR A 17 16.06 -5.92 -8.52
C THR A 17 16.41 -6.20 -9.96
N LEU A 18 15.70 -5.55 -10.87
CA LEU A 18 15.81 -5.72 -12.31
C LEU A 18 16.33 -4.44 -12.97
N GLU A 19 17.22 -4.58 -13.93
CA GLU A 19 17.49 -3.55 -14.92
C GLU A 19 16.62 -3.83 -16.15
N ILE A 20 15.77 -2.87 -16.51
CA ILE A 20 14.95 -2.92 -17.71
C ILE A 20 15.68 -2.13 -18.79
N PRO A 21 16.18 -2.79 -19.85
CA PRO A 21 16.89 -2.13 -20.95
C PRO A 21 16.02 -1.09 -21.66
N SER A 22 16.64 -0.09 -22.28
CA SER A 22 15.92 0.97 -23.00
C SER A 22 15.20 0.47 -24.26
N ASP A 23 15.64 -0.66 -24.80
CA ASP A 23 15.06 -1.33 -25.97
C ASP A 23 14.08 -2.46 -25.59
N ALA A 24 13.74 -2.62 -24.31
CA ALA A 24 12.69 -3.53 -23.87
C ALA A 24 11.31 -2.99 -24.25
N ASN A 25 10.42 -3.87 -24.72
CA ASN A 25 9.01 -3.54 -24.84
C ASN A 25 8.42 -3.47 -23.43
N THR A 26 7.69 -2.38 -23.15
CA THR A 26 7.07 -2.16 -21.83
C THR A 26 5.65 -1.62 -22.00
N ASN A 27 4.85 -1.71 -20.93
CA ASN A 27 3.55 -1.06 -20.86
C ASN A 27 3.56 0.20 -19.98
N LEU A 28 4.69 0.92 -19.94
CA LEU A 28 4.85 2.16 -19.15
C LEU A 28 3.93 3.29 -19.63
N ASP A 29 3.60 3.31 -20.94
CA ASP A 29 2.72 4.32 -21.55
C ASP A 29 1.21 4.04 -21.33
N ARG A 30 0.88 3.10 -20.46
CA ARG A 30 -0.50 2.76 -20.12
C ARG A 30 -1.26 4.00 -19.66
N LYS A 31 -2.39 4.26 -20.31
CA LYS A 31 -3.27 5.40 -20.01
C LYS A 31 -4.14 5.11 -18.77
N ARG A 32 -4.62 6.18 -18.12
CA ARG A 32 -5.56 6.14 -16.97
C ARG A 32 -5.01 5.50 -15.69
N LEU A 33 -3.70 5.52 -15.48
CA LEU A 33 -3.14 5.16 -14.18
C LEU A 33 -3.44 6.25 -13.17
N LYS A 34 -4.01 5.87 -12.02
CA LYS A 34 -4.22 6.79 -10.89
C LYS A 34 -2.88 7.19 -10.28
N ASP A 35 -1.97 6.23 -10.13
CA ASP A 35 -0.63 6.44 -9.65
C ASP A 35 0.37 5.57 -10.44
N LYS A 36 1.32 6.23 -11.11
CA LYS A 36 2.36 5.56 -11.89
C LYS A 36 3.38 4.84 -11.01
N MET A 37 3.66 5.35 -9.81
CA MET A 37 4.64 4.74 -8.90
C MET A 37 4.12 3.46 -8.25
N CYS A 38 2.81 3.43 -7.94
CA CYS A 38 2.16 2.26 -7.34
C CYS A 38 1.66 1.23 -8.37
N ALA A 39 1.78 1.53 -9.66
CA ALA A 39 1.29 0.64 -10.71
C ALA A 39 2.22 -0.57 -10.93
N LYS A 40 1.60 -1.72 -11.21
CA LYS A 40 2.31 -2.90 -11.69
C LYS A 40 2.50 -2.79 -13.20
N TYR A 41 3.75 -2.85 -13.64
CA TYR A 41 4.16 -2.82 -15.04
C TYR A 41 4.64 -4.19 -15.51
N ARG A 42 4.90 -4.33 -16.79
CA ARG A 42 5.50 -5.51 -17.41
C ARG A 42 6.43 -5.13 -18.56
N CYS A 43 7.40 -6.01 -18.80
CA CYS A 43 8.33 -5.91 -19.93
C CYS A 43 8.55 -7.30 -20.55
N ASP A 44 9.13 -7.32 -21.74
CA ASP A 44 9.50 -8.55 -22.44
C ASP A 44 10.89 -9.06 -22.02
N LYS A 45 11.79 -8.17 -21.58
CA LYS A 45 13.13 -8.53 -21.13
C LYS A 45 13.62 -7.68 -19.97
N ALA A 46 14.46 -8.28 -19.15
CA ALA A 46 15.13 -7.61 -18.03
C ALA A 46 16.44 -8.33 -17.66
N PHE A 47 17.37 -7.61 -17.06
CA PHE A 47 18.58 -8.17 -16.48
C PHE A 47 18.46 -8.20 -14.96
N VAL A 48 18.83 -9.32 -14.31
CA VAL A 48 18.72 -9.50 -12.86
C VAL A 48 19.96 -8.97 -12.17
N LEU A 49 19.84 -7.84 -11.48
CA LEU A 49 20.94 -7.20 -10.75
C LEU A 49 21.21 -7.82 -9.39
N CYS A 50 20.14 -8.07 -8.61
CA CYS A 50 20.24 -8.52 -7.25
C CYS A 50 19.00 -9.29 -6.81
N ILE A 51 19.16 -10.22 -5.89
CA ILE A 51 18.09 -10.92 -5.19
C ILE A 51 18.43 -10.93 -3.71
N GLU A 52 17.57 -10.36 -2.88
CA GLU A 52 17.78 -10.25 -1.42
C GLU A 52 16.48 -10.42 -0.64
N ASP A 53 16.56 -10.93 0.58
CA ASP A 53 15.43 -10.91 1.53
C ASP A 53 15.37 -9.60 2.32
N GLU A 54 14.42 -9.51 3.24
CA GLU A 54 14.20 -8.32 4.08
C GLU A 54 15.35 -8.08 5.07
N GLU A 55 16.11 -9.11 5.41
CA GLU A 55 17.30 -9.05 6.27
C GLU A 55 18.57 -8.67 5.48
N GLY A 56 18.48 -8.52 4.15
CA GLY A 56 19.59 -8.19 3.27
C GLY A 56 20.45 -9.39 2.85
N LYS A 57 20.04 -10.62 3.18
CA LYS A 57 20.71 -11.83 2.72
C LYS A 57 20.54 -11.98 1.20
N LYS A 58 21.66 -12.22 0.51
CA LYS A 58 21.72 -12.37 -0.95
C LYS A 58 21.42 -13.80 -1.39
N TYR A 59 20.72 -13.93 -2.53
CA TYR A 59 20.39 -15.18 -3.18
C TYR A 59 20.89 -15.21 -4.61
N LYS A 60 21.29 -16.38 -5.10
CA LYS A 60 21.74 -16.56 -6.51
C LYS A 60 20.60 -16.66 -7.49
N SER A 61 19.46 -17.17 -7.07
CA SER A 61 18.27 -17.30 -7.91
C SER A 61 16.99 -17.27 -7.11
N ALA A 62 15.90 -16.90 -7.79
CA ALA A 62 14.53 -16.95 -7.29
C ALA A 62 13.57 -17.36 -8.40
N SER A 63 12.33 -17.67 -8.07
CA SER A 63 11.27 -17.92 -9.04
C SER A 63 10.01 -17.16 -8.66
N THR A 64 9.15 -16.88 -9.63
CA THR A 64 7.80 -16.36 -9.35
C THR A 64 7.10 -17.28 -8.34
N SER A 65 6.25 -16.68 -7.49
CA SER A 65 5.51 -17.41 -6.47
C SER A 65 4.67 -18.54 -7.09
N ILE A 66 4.33 -19.52 -6.25
CA ILE A 66 3.49 -20.68 -6.62
C ILE A 66 2.10 -20.30 -7.16
N PHE A 67 1.63 -19.08 -6.91
CA PHE A 67 0.36 -18.52 -7.42
C PHE A 67 0.47 -17.88 -8.81
N SER A 68 1.66 -17.87 -9.42
CA SER A 68 1.82 -17.34 -10.78
C SER A 68 1.49 -18.42 -11.80
N PHE A 69 0.64 -18.12 -12.79
CA PHE A 69 0.29 -19.02 -13.89
C PHE A 69 1.53 -19.47 -14.70
N LYS A 70 2.59 -18.67 -14.70
CA LYS A 70 3.86 -18.95 -15.38
C LYS A 70 5.02 -18.81 -14.41
N LYS A 71 5.86 -19.85 -14.33
CA LYS A 71 7.09 -19.81 -13.54
C LYS A 71 8.21 -19.14 -14.33
N ILE A 72 8.59 -17.95 -13.91
CA ILE A 72 9.81 -17.25 -14.37
C ILE A 72 10.90 -17.50 -13.34
N LYS A 73 12.06 -17.95 -13.79
CA LYS A 73 13.27 -18.11 -12.96
C LYS A 73 14.15 -16.87 -13.13
N TYR A 74 14.47 -16.22 -12.02
CA TYR A 74 15.41 -15.11 -11.92
C TYR A 74 16.75 -15.65 -11.47
N VAL A 75 17.83 -15.33 -12.15
CA VAL A 75 19.20 -15.70 -11.80
C VAL A 75 20.06 -14.46 -11.84
N VAL A 76 20.78 -14.15 -10.77
CA VAL A 76 21.65 -12.95 -10.68
C VAL A 76 22.65 -12.95 -11.83
N GLU A 77 22.90 -11.76 -12.41
CA GLU A 77 23.77 -11.54 -13.57
C GLU A 77 23.30 -12.26 -14.86
N LYS A 78 22.03 -12.58 -14.97
CA LYS A 78 21.43 -13.15 -16.18
C LYS A 78 20.29 -12.28 -16.70
N GLU A 79 20.21 -12.27 -18.03
CA GLU A 79 19.03 -11.73 -18.72
C GLU A 79 17.88 -12.74 -18.66
N ILE A 80 16.69 -12.21 -18.52
CA ILE A 80 15.44 -12.96 -18.64
C ILE A 80 14.63 -12.38 -19.79
N PHE A 81 13.95 -13.24 -20.53
CA PHE A 81 13.17 -12.89 -21.69
C PHE A 81 11.82 -13.58 -21.68
N GLU A 82 10.75 -12.82 -21.97
CA GLU A 82 9.39 -13.32 -22.13
C GLU A 82 8.95 -13.22 -23.58
N LYS A 83 9.03 -14.34 -24.28
CA LYS A 83 8.73 -14.44 -25.73
C LYS A 83 7.27 -14.18 -26.08
N ASP A 84 6.36 -14.51 -25.15
CA ASP A 84 4.91 -14.38 -25.32
C ASP A 84 4.39 -13.03 -24.78
N TYR A 85 5.25 -12.01 -24.74
CA TYR A 85 4.90 -10.68 -24.22
C TYR A 85 3.65 -10.12 -24.91
N ASP A 86 2.64 -9.76 -24.11
CA ASP A 86 1.43 -9.13 -24.60
C ASP A 86 1.69 -7.66 -24.93
N LYS A 87 1.52 -7.29 -26.20
CA LYS A 87 1.79 -5.95 -26.73
C LYS A 87 0.69 -4.93 -26.40
N ASP A 88 -0.49 -5.36 -25.91
CA ASP A 88 -1.52 -4.41 -25.50
C ASP A 88 -1.10 -3.72 -24.18
N VAL A 89 -0.68 -2.47 -24.28
CA VAL A 89 -0.20 -1.67 -23.15
C VAL A 89 -1.25 -1.47 -22.06
N ASN A 90 -2.53 -1.62 -22.36
CA ASN A 90 -3.62 -1.39 -21.40
C ASN A 90 -3.93 -2.64 -20.55
N VAL A 91 -3.51 -3.82 -20.97
CA VAL A 91 -3.67 -5.05 -20.20
C VAL A 91 -2.72 -5.06 -19.01
N VAL A 92 -3.26 -5.20 -17.79
CA VAL A 92 -2.46 -5.18 -16.54
C VAL A 92 -1.79 -6.51 -16.27
N CYS A 93 -2.51 -7.62 -16.45
CA CYS A 93 -2.07 -8.96 -16.09
C CYS A 93 -1.81 -9.84 -17.32
N GLY A 94 -1.45 -9.23 -18.47
CA GLY A 94 -1.00 -9.96 -19.67
C GLY A 94 0.37 -10.62 -19.48
N GLU A 95 0.78 -11.41 -20.48
CA GLU A 95 2.08 -12.07 -20.47
C GLU A 95 3.22 -11.04 -20.44
N GLY A 96 4.24 -11.31 -19.64
CA GLY A 96 5.39 -10.42 -19.45
C GLY A 96 6.05 -10.60 -18.08
N ILE A 97 7.22 -10.00 -17.96
CA ILE A 97 7.95 -9.89 -16.68
C ILE A 97 7.35 -8.72 -15.92
N HIS A 98 6.56 -9.00 -14.88
CA HIS A 98 5.90 -7.97 -14.08
C HIS A 98 6.86 -7.35 -13.06
N PHE A 99 6.82 -6.02 -12.93
CA PHE A 99 7.65 -5.26 -12.00
C PHE A 99 6.93 -4.00 -11.49
N PHE A 100 7.51 -3.39 -10.46
CA PHE A 100 7.12 -2.09 -9.90
C PHE A 100 8.27 -1.09 -10.06
N LEU A 101 7.96 0.20 -10.13
CA LEU A 101 8.97 1.27 -10.19
C LEU A 101 9.49 1.65 -8.79
N SER A 102 8.76 1.33 -7.73
CA SER A 102 9.15 1.57 -6.33
C SER A 102 9.44 0.25 -5.62
N LYS A 103 10.56 0.23 -4.86
CA LYS A 103 10.95 -0.89 -3.99
C LYS A 103 9.90 -1.12 -2.91
N GLU A 104 9.42 -0.04 -2.31
CA GLU A 104 8.43 -0.06 -1.23
C GLU A 104 7.11 -0.68 -1.71
N VAL A 105 6.63 -0.26 -2.88
CA VAL A 105 5.42 -0.83 -3.49
C VAL A 105 5.60 -2.32 -3.81
N ALA A 106 6.77 -2.70 -4.33
CA ALA A 106 7.06 -4.12 -4.59
C ALA A 106 7.03 -4.95 -3.30
N LEU A 107 7.60 -4.42 -2.22
CA LEU A 107 7.63 -5.09 -0.90
C LEU A 107 6.24 -5.25 -0.30
N LEU A 108 5.32 -4.32 -0.56
CA LEU A 108 3.93 -4.42 -0.08
C LEU A 108 3.06 -5.36 -0.94
N TYR A 109 3.46 -5.61 -2.19
CA TYR A 109 2.66 -6.41 -3.11
C TYR A 109 2.65 -7.91 -2.73
N GLY A 110 1.43 -8.47 -2.61
CA GLY A 110 1.23 -9.88 -2.27
C GLY A 110 1.47 -10.21 -0.80
N LEU A 111 1.50 -9.21 0.05
CA LEU A 111 1.27 -9.39 1.48
C LEU A 111 -0.24 -9.51 1.67
N ASP A 112 -0.74 -10.72 1.81
CA ASP A 112 -2.15 -10.98 2.13
C ASP A 112 -2.50 -10.45 3.54
N LYS A 113 -1.48 -10.22 4.37
CA LYS A 113 -1.54 -9.51 5.65
C LYS A 113 -0.18 -8.89 5.93
N ILE A 114 -0.15 -7.60 6.22
CA ILE A 114 0.96 -6.99 6.96
C ILE A 114 0.82 -7.50 8.38
N GLU A 115 1.69 -8.43 8.81
CA GLU A 115 1.63 -8.95 10.17
C GLU A 115 2.08 -7.90 11.19
N ASN A 116 3.14 -7.17 10.87
CA ASN A 116 3.68 -6.14 11.76
C ASN A 116 4.29 -4.99 10.95
N GLY A 117 4.15 -3.76 11.45
CA GLY A 117 4.84 -2.59 10.93
C GLY A 117 3.95 -1.48 10.40
N GLU A 118 4.60 -0.41 9.99
CA GLU A 118 3.97 0.80 9.47
C GLU A 118 3.57 0.62 8.00
N TYR A 119 2.37 1.06 7.65
CA TYR A 119 1.83 1.09 6.30
C TYR A 119 1.56 2.52 5.86
N LYS A 120 1.95 2.85 4.64
CA LYS A 120 1.73 4.15 4.01
C LYS A 120 1.16 4.00 2.61
N GLU A 121 0.19 4.83 2.28
CA GLU A 121 -0.28 5.04 0.92
C GLU A 121 -0.16 6.52 0.54
N TRP A 122 0.04 6.79 -0.75
CA TRP A 122 0.18 8.14 -1.26
C TRP A 122 -0.77 8.38 -2.44
N TYR A 123 -1.30 9.57 -2.51
CA TYR A 123 -1.97 10.06 -3.71
C TYR A 123 -1.00 10.13 -4.90
N SER A 124 -1.56 10.13 -6.12
CA SER A 124 -0.79 10.27 -7.37
C SER A 124 0.03 11.57 -7.48
N ASN A 125 -0.24 12.58 -6.64
CA ASN A 125 0.51 13.82 -6.55
C ASN A 125 1.66 13.77 -5.53
N GLY A 126 1.92 12.59 -4.90
CA GLY A 126 2.96 12.41 -3.89
C GLY A 126 2.57 12.81 -2.48
N GLN A 127 1.35 13.32 -2.27
CA GLN A 127 0.82 13.62 -0.94
C GLN A 127 0.49 12.31 -0.21
N LEU A 128 0.87 12.20 1.07
CA LEU A 128 0.49 11.07 1.90
C LEU A 128 -1.04 10.98 2.00
N GLU A 129 -1.59 9.81 1.79
CA GLU A 129 -3.04 9.54 1.85
C GLU A 129 -3.41 8.86 3.17
N ILE A 130 -2.67 7.81 3.54
CA ILE A 130 -2.96 7.01 4.73
C ILE A 130 -1.64 6.61 5.41
N LEU A 131 -1.67 6.59 6.75
CA LEU A 131 -0.63 6.07 7.63
C LEU A 131 -1.29 5.26 8.74
N TYR A 132 -0.87 4.01 8.93
CA TYR A 132 -1.31 3.17 10.05
C TYR A 132 -0.31 2.06 10.35
N ASN A 133 -0.51 1.36 11.47
CA ASN A 133 0.35 0.26 11.91
C ASN A 133 -0.43 -1.03 12.08
N TYR A 134 0.26 -2.15 11.80
CA TYR A 134 -0.19 -3.49 12.13
C TYR A 134 0.68 -4.12 13.20
N LYS A 135 0.05 -4.91 14.08
CA LYS A 135 0.69 -5.83 15.00
C LYS A 135 -0.05 -7.16 14.97
N GLU A 136 0.67 -8.25 14.68
CA GLU A 136 0.08 -9.60 14.58
C GLU A 136 -1.13 -9.67 13.64
N GLY A 137 -1.06 -8.96 12.50
CA GLY A 137 -2.12 -8.90 11.50
C GLY A 137 -3.35 -8.08 11.89
N LYS A 138 -3.29 -7.30 12.97
CA LYS A 138 -4.34 -6.41 13.44
C LYS A 138 -3.90 -4.96 13.39
N LEU A 139 -4.83 -4.03 13.12
CA LEU A 139 -4.56 -2.60 13.26
C LEU A 139 -4.25 -2.30 14.73
N GLU A 140 -3.13 -1.62 14.97
CA GLU A 140 -2.63 -1.30 16.29
C GLU A 140 -1.97 0.07 16.33
N GLY A 141 -2.36 0.93 17.29
CA GLY A 141 -1.80 2.26 17.45
C GLY A 141 -2.43 3.32 16.55
N GLU A 142 -1.65 4.30 16.19
CA GLU A 142 -2.12 5.51 15.51
C GLU A 142 -2.52 5.23 14.05
N TYR A 143 -3.65 5.81 13.62
CA TYR A 143 -4.14 5.86 12.25
C TYR A 143 -4.33 7.32 11.84
N LYS A 144 -3.80 7.71 10.72
CA LYS A 144 -3.98 9.02 10.10
C LYS A 144 -4.32 8.91 8.64
N SER A 145 -5.20 9.79 8.16
CA SER A 145 -5.45 9.96 6.74
C SER A 145 -5.55 11.44 6.36
N TRP A 146 -5.33 11.71 5.09
CA TRP A 146 -5.30 13.08 4.55
C TRP A 146 -6.10 13.16 3.26
N PHE A 147 -6.63 14.31 2.97
CA PHE A 147 -7.16 14.66 1.67
C PHE A 147 -6.03 14.92 0.67
N LYS A 148 -6.32 14.80 -0.61
CA LYS A 148 -5.37 15.07 -1.71
C LYS A 148 -4.77 16.49 -1.70
N ASN A 149 -5.41 17.44 -1.02
CA ASN A 149 -4.90 18.81 -0.82
C ASN A 149 -3.95 18.95 0.37
N GLY A 150 -3.65 17.85 1.09
CA GLY A 150 -2.74 17.79 2.24
C GLY A 150 -3.41 18.06 3.58
N ASN A 151 -4.65 18.53 3.62
CA ASN A 151 -5.38 18.68 4.88
C ASN A 151 -5.69 17.31 5.47
N GLN A 152 -5.58 17.20 6.80
CA GLN A 152 -5.91 15.98 7.51
C GLN A 152 -7.40 15.66 7.34
N TRP A 153 -7.71 14.38 7.11
CA TRP A 153 -9.08 13.88 7.04
C TRP A 153 -9.49 13.20 8.33
N GLU A 154 -8.63 12.31 8.86
CA GLU A 154 -8.94 11.52 10.04
C GLU A 154 -7.69 11.30 10.90
N HIS A 155 -7.88 11.26 12.21
CA HIS A 155 -6.90 10.86 13.20
C HIS A 155 -7.59 10.04 14.28
N THR A 156 -7.13 8.83 14.48
CA THR A 156 -7.69 7.94 15.50
C THR A 156 -6.64 6.91 15.94
N PHE A 157 -7.03 6.07 16.87
CA PHE A 157 -6.21 4.97 17.38
C PHE A 157 -6.98 3.66 17.28
N TYR A 158 -6.24 2.58 17.05
CA TYR A 158 -6.74 1.22 17.03
C TYR A 158 -6.03 0.37 18.08
N LYS A 159 -6.77 -0.57 18.64
CA LYS A 159 -6.26 -1.66 19.46
C LYS A 159 -6.94 -2.95 19.01
N ASP A 160 -6.14 -3.96 18.62
CA ASP A 160 -6.67 -5.23 18.11
C ASP A 160 -7.71 -5.04 16.98
N SER A 161 -7.53 -4.07 16.07
CA SER A 161 -8.45 -3.66 14.99
C SER A 161 -9.75 -3.01 15.45
N ASN A 162 -9.92 -2.67 16.72
CA ASN A 162 -11.03 -1.89 17.24
C ASN A 162 -10.60 -0.44 17.44
N LEU A 163 -11.52 0.51 17.19
CA LEU A 163 -11.28 1.91 17.57
C LEU A 163 -11.11 2.03 19.08
N GLU A 164 -10.06 2.72 19.51
CA GLU A 164 -9.70 2.88 20.91
C GLU A 164 -9.09 4.25 21.15
N GLY A 165 -9.67 5.06 22.04
CA GLY A 165 -9.18 6.39 22.36
C GLY A 165 -9.80 7.51 21.53
N GLU A 166 -9.06 8.59 21.32
CA GLU A 166 -9.54 9.75 20.59
C GLU A 166 -9.83 9.42 19.11
N TYR A 167 -10.90 10.01 18.60
CA TYR A 167 -11.25 10.06 17.19
C TYR A 167 -11.54 11.50 16.78
N LYS A 168 -10.82 11.98 15.78
CA LYS A 168 -11.05 13.28 15.16
C LYS A 168 -11.14 13.14 13.65
N SER A 169 -12.09 13.84 13.05
CA SER A 169 -12.16 13.99 11.59
C SER A 169 -12.34 15.45 11.20
N TRP A 170 -11.92 15.78 9.98
CA TRP A 170 -11.96 17.13 9.45
C TRP A 170 -12.60 17.14 8.07
N PHE A 171 -13.20 18.25 7.71
CA PHE A 171 -13.62 18.53 6.35
C PHE A 171 -12.41 18.84 5.46
N LYS A 172 -12.60 18.75 4.16
CA LYS A 172 -11.56 19.06 3.15
C LYS A 172 -11.02 20.49 3.25
N ASN A 173 -11.80 21.42 3.84
CA ASN A 173 -11.40 22.80 4.12
C ASN A 173 -10.54 22.94 5.39
N GLY A 174 -10.24 21.84 6.10
CA GLY A 174 -9.44 21.78 7.30
C GLY A 174 -10.20 22.07 8.61
N LYS A 175 -11.50 22.37 8.55
CA LYS A 175 -12.31 22.56 9.75
C LYS A 175 -12.68 21.22 10.39
N LEU A 176 -12.73 21.19 11.72
CA LEU A 176 -13.11 20.03 12.50
C LEU A 176 -14.54 19.59 12.14
N HIS A 177 -14.74 18.30 11.94
CA HIS A 177 -16.03 17.70 11.64
C HIS A 177 -16.56 16.90 12.84
N ILE A 178 -15.74 15.97 13.36
CA ILE A 178 -16.11 15.13 14.52
C ILE A 178 -14.97 15.16 15.52
N ASP A 179 -15.32 15.20 16.81
CA ASP A 179 -14.43 14.98 17.95
C ASP A 179 -15.17 14.09 18.95
N CYS A 180 -14.65 12.88 19.15
CA CYS A 180 -15.27 11.92 20.06
C CYS A 180 -14.23 10.93 20.60
N HIS A 181 -14.69 10.00 21.42
CA HIS A 181 -13.86 8.98 22.02
C HIS A 181 -14.48 7.59 21.81
N TYR A 182 -13.62 6.59 21.56
CA TYR A 182 -14.01 5.20 21.43
C TYR A 182 -13.36 4.34 22.50
N LYS A 183 -14.07 3.31 22.94
CA LYS A 183 -13.58 2.25 23.80
C LYS A 183 -14.07 0.92 23.24
N GLU A 184 -13.14 0.00 22.94
CA GLU A 184 -13.47 -1.31 22.38
C GLU A 184 -14.41 -1.23 21.15
N GLY A 185 -14.19 -0.25 20.28
CA GLY A 185 -14.98 -0.01 19.06
C GLY A 185 -16.32 0.67 19.27
N LYS A 186 -16.68 1.09 20.50
CA LYS A 186 -17.94 1.76 20.82
C LYS A 186 -17.71 3.19 21.25
N LEU A 187 -18.65 4.09 20.90
CA LEU A 187 -18.61 5.48 21.39
C LEU A 187 -18.68 5.51 22.92
N GLU A 188 -17.78 6.29 23.52
CA GLU A 188 -17.65 6.44 24.97
C GLU A 188 -17.34 7.90 25.31
N GLY A 189 -18.13 8.53 26.21
CA GLY A 189 -17.95 9.91 26.59
C GLY A 189 -18.54 10.91 25.62
N LYS A 190 -17.93 12.09 25.51
CA LYS A 190 -18.44 13.20 24.67
C LYS A 190 -18.29 12.91 23.19
N TYR A 191 -19.33 13.24 22.43
CA TYR A 191 -19.36 13.25 20.97
C TYR A 191 -19.78 14.63 20.50
N LYS A 192 -18.96 15.30 19.71
CA LYS A 192 -19.26 16.59 19.10
C LYS A 192 -19.14 16.49 17.58
N GLN A 193 -20.07 17.15 16.87
CA GLN A 193 -20.06 17.22 15.42
C GLN A 193 -20.37 18.63 14.97
N TRP A 194 -19.64 19.10 13.96
CA TRP A 194 -19.77 20.42 13.34
C TRP A 194 -20.12 20.27 11.85
N ASP A 195 -20.73 21.32 11.30
CA ASP A 195 -20.92 21.47 9.86
C ASP A 195 -19.66 22.05 9.18
N GLU A 196 -19.63 22.11 7.85
CA GLU A 196 -18.51 22.72 7.09
C GLU A 196 -18.28 24.21 7.36
N LYS A 197 -19.27 24.91 7.91
CA LYS A 197 -19.15 26.32 8.33
C LYS A 197 -18.50 26.44 9.70
N GLY A 198 -18.47 25.35 10.48
CA GLY A 198 -17.92 25.28 11.84
C GLY A 198 -18.97 25.47 12.94
N ASN A 199 -20.27 25.40 12.60
CA ASN A 199 -21.33 25.44 13.59
C ASN A 199 -21.46 24.04 14.24
N LEU A 200 -21.59 24.03 15.56
CA LEU A 200 -21.86 22.79 16.31
C LEU A 200 -23.27 22.31 16.00
N ILE A 201 -23.42 21.08 15.51
CA ILE A 201 -24.70 20.46 15.13
C ILE A 201 -25.09 19.28 16.02
N LYS A 202 -24.10 18.70 16.76
CA LYS A 202 -24.35 17.69 17.80
C LYS A 202 -23.41 17.88 18.98
N ASP A 203 -23.93 17.70 20.19
CA ASP A 203 -23.17 17.64 21.43
C ASP A 203 -23.88 16.62 22.34
N GLU A 204 -23.41 15.39 22.32
CA GLU A 204 -24.06 14.24 22.91
C GLU A 204 -23.06 13.52 23.84
N VAL A 205 -23.57 12.71 24.76
CA VAL A 205 -22.74 11.86 25.64
C VAL A 205 -23.14 10.40 25.45
N TYR A 206 -22.15 9.56 25.27
CA TYR A 206 -22.32 8.13 25.04
C TYR A 206 -21.71 7.32 26.16
N VAL A 207 -22.34 6.21 26.50
CA VAL A 207 -21.79 5.16 27.35
C VAL A 207 -22.02 3.83 26.63
N ASN A 208 -20.93 3.11 26.38
CA ASN A 208 -20.95 1.80 25.72
C ASN A 208 -21.74 1.79 24.39
N GLY A 209 -21.64 2.87 23.61
CA GLY A 209 -22.30 3.07 22.32
C GLY A 209 -23.74 3.58 22.38
N SER A 210 -24.31 3.83 23.55
CA SER A 210 -25.66 4.34 23.72
C SER A 210 -25.67 5.78 24.22
N ILE A 211 -26.55 6.63 23.68
CA ILE A 211 -26.73 8.01 24.15
C ILE A 211 -27.35 7.99 25.55
N ILE A 212 -26.82 8.83 26.45
CA ILE A 212 -27.28 8.89 27.87
C ILE A 212 -27.83 10.27 28.27
N ASN A 213 -27.92 11.22 27.36
CA ASN A 213 -28.52 12.56 27.66
C ASN A 213 -29.74 12.83 26.83
#